data_f9888b9ad01066cff2d20684ee2eca34
#
_entry.id   f9888b9ad01066cff2d20684ee2eca34
#
_cell.length_a   1.000
_cell.length_b   1.000
_cell.length_c   1.000
_cell.angle_alpha   90.00
_cell.angle_beta   90.00
_cell.angle_gamma   90.00
#
_symmetry.space_group_name_H-M   'P 1'
#
loop_
_entity.id
_entity.type
_entity.pdbx_description
1 polymer ?
#
loop_
_entity_poly.entity_id
_entity_poly.type
_entity_poly.pdbx_seq_one_letter_code
_entity_poly.pdbx_strand_id
1 'polypeptide(L)'
;MKKAVAIFFFSFIFLCQRVFADRASFPPRGWNSYDSFCWTISEEEFLENAALVSQKLKAHGYEYVVLDYLWYRKKINGAYTDSEGFDVIDEWGRMMPDPNRWPSSKDGKGLSEVAKNVHNMGLKFGIHVMRGLSKQAFNANTPILDIDKGSAYVEDGRIWYAKDIGLTERACAWMSHGFMSVNTKLGAGRAFLRSLYLQYADWGIDFVKHDCVFGDDLDIDEISTVSEVLRGLKRPILYSLSPGTSVTPAMAKRVNCLVNMYRITGDDWDTWLDVASHFNITRDFSAANMTGAAGLLGKSWPDLDMLPLGWLTDPGSNEGPHRNGRLTLNEQRTQMTLWSMSRSPLMFGGDMRKLDKNTLALITHPTLLEINSFSSNNMEFPYVTASISIQFGDQSMENTNLGERRVFSLSSCTNVDAKSWTSKSLDDDTLRVCWNDGGSSGDEEAFCLYRRNPDMEFEDDDEKVMMKERLEGKMQLLARNQMDMCLNASPRRRLYSKEIGRGSFSPCKWDANQMWELNYDGTLRNNYSGQCASMRTIKVKATAAAVGGIRSWIATGRDGKIYLAYFNLNSEKTVMSTKVSEVIKAVGLSNINGGGCFGKEVWSGSNIGPKEESISAFVESHGSALFVLNCG
;
A
#
# COMPACT_ATOMS: atom_id res chain seq x y z
N MET A 1 -53.47 -62.75 -20.30
CA MET A 1 -52.03 -62.35 -20.28
C MET A 1 -51.92 -60.97 -20.91
N LYS A 2 -51.91 -59.89 -20.09
CA LYS A 2 -51.71 -58.53 -20.54
C LYS A 2 -50.30 -58.09 -20.12
N LYS A 3 -49.44 -57.79 -21.10
CA LYS A 3 -48.08 -57.24 -20.87
C LYS A 3 -48.23 -55.71 -20.67
N ALA A 4 -47.83 -55.23 -19.49
CA ALA A 4 -47.69 -53.78 -19.24
C ALA A 4 -46.29 -53.38 -19.70
N VAL A 5 -46.25 -52.36 -20.60
CA VAL A 5 -45.03 -51.71 -21.03
C VAL A 5 -44.82 -50.49 -20.14
N ALA A 6 -43.76 -50.49 -19.33
CA ALA A 6 -43.38 -49.35 -18.51
C ALA A 6 -42.46 -48.44 -19.36
N ILE A 7 -42.94 -47.22 -19.61
CA ILE A 7 -42.17 -46.17 -20.28
C ILE A 7 -41.44 -45.37 -19.20
N PHE A 8 -40.09 -45.49 -19.15
CA PHE A 8 -39.24 -44.67 -18.31
C PHE A 8 -39.02 -43.31 -19.02
N PHE A 9 -39.57 -42.24 -18.48
CA PHE A 9 -39.20 -40.87 -18.83
C PHE A 9 -37.93 -40.49 -18.06
N PHE A 10 -36.80 -40.44 -18.77
CA PHE A 10 -35.59 -39.80 -18.27
C PHE A 10 -35.74 -38.28 -18.48
N SER A 11 -36.07 -37.57 -17.41
CA SER A 11 -35.99 -36.10 -17.39
C SER A 11 -34.51 -35.71 -17.25
N PHE A 12 -33.87 -35.32 -18.35
CA PHE A 12 -32.58 -34.63 -18.32
C PHE A 12 -32.81 -33.21 -17.78
N ILE A 13 -32.57 -33.03 -16.49
CA ILE A 13 -32.41 -31.70 -15.91
C ILE A 13 -31.03 -31.22 -16.31
N PHE A 14 -30.94 -30.42 -17.36
CA PHE A 14 -29.80 -29.58 -17.64
C PHE A 14 -29.68 -28.53 -16.53
N LEU A 15 -28.97 -28.82 -15.44
CA LEU A 15 -28.45 -27.78 -14.57
C LEU A 15 -27.42 -27.00 -15.37
N CYS A 16 -27.87 -25.89 -15.94
CA CYS A 16 -26.98 -24.85 -16.45
C CYS A 16 -26.25 -24.24 -15.22
N GLN A 17 -25.19 -24.92 -14.77
CA GLN A 17 -24.22 -24.29 -13.88
C GLN A 17 -23.61 -23.15 -14.70
N ARG A 18 -24.07 -21.93 -14.43
CA ARG A 18 -23.31 -20.74 -14.80
C ARG A 18 -21.97 -20.86 -14.07
N VAL A 19 -20.95 -21.28 -14.79
CA VAL A 19 -19.56 -21.17 -14.37
C VAL A 19 -19.29 -19.67 -14.33
N PHE A 20 -19.56 -19.02 -13.21
CA PHE A 20 -19.00 -17.70 -12.96
C PHE A 20 -17.50 -17.94 -12.88
N ALA A 21 -16.75 -17.30 -13.77
CA ALA A 21 -15.30 -17.29 -13.65
C ALA A 21 -14.94 -16.79 -12.24
N ASP A 22 -14.09 -17.54 -11.53
CA ASP A 22 -13.63 -17.16 -10.19
C ASP A 22 -13.03 -15.75 -10.25
N ARG A 23 -13.51 -14.83 -9.39
CA ARG A 23 -12.93 -13.48 -9.29
C ARG A 23 -11.49 -13.59 -8.81
N ALA A 24 -10.60 -12.79 -9.42
CA ALA A 24 -9.18 -12.76 -9.08
C ALA A 24 -8.53 -14.16 -9.04
N SER A 25 -8.78 -15.01 -10.06
CA SER A 25 -8.15 -16.34 -10.18
C SER A 25 -6.62 -16.27 -10.15
N PHE A 26 -6.07 -15.15 -10.59
CA PHE A 26 -4.67 -14.75 -10.50
C PHE A 26 -4.55 -13.42 -9.75
N PRO A 27 -3.34 -13.09 -9.21
CA PRO A 27 -3.12 -11.75 -8.64
C PRO A 27 -3.50 -10.66 -9.65
N PRO A 28 -4.36 -9.70 -9.29
CA PRO A 28 -4.76 -8.61 -10.18
C PRO A 28 -3.57 -7.79 -10.65
N ARG A 29 -3.62 -7.33 -11.90
CA ARG A 29 -2.62 -6.41 -12.47
C ARG A 29 -3.31 -5.21 -13.08
N GLY A 30 -2.71 -4.04 -12.86
CA GLY A 30 -3.25 -2.81 -13.37
C GLY A 30 -2.32 -1.62 -13.23
N TRP A 31 -2.87 -0.47 -13.52
CA TRP A 31 -2.30 0.84 -13.26
C TRP A 31 -3.19 1.55 -12.23
N ASN A 32 -2.57 2.32 -11.34
CA ASN A 32 -3.29 3.15 -10.39
C ASN A 32 -2.67 4.56 -10.39
N SER A 33 -3.50 5.59 -10.35
CA SER A 33 -3.07 6.98 -10.51
C SER A 33 -2.32 7.58 -9.31
N TYR A 34 -2.26 6.90 -8.15
CA TYR A 34 -1.80 7.52 -6.91
C TYR A 34 -0.34 7.97 -6.93
N ASP A 35 0.61 7.10 -7.30
CA ASP A 35 2.05 7.41 -7.18
C ASP A 35 2.51 8.50 -8.15
N SER A 36 1.76 8.74 -9.21
CA SER A 36 2.07 9.79 -10.17
C SER A 36 1.25 11.07 -9.99
N PHE A 37 0.02 10.98 -9.49
CA PHE A 37 -0.86 12.14 -9.40
C PHE A 37 -1.40 12.43 -8.00
N CYS A 38 -1.16 11.55 -7.03
CA CYS A 38 -1.91 11.58 -5.79
C CYS A 38 -3.42 11.69 -6.07
N TRP A 39 -4.02 12.85 -5.79
CA TRP A 39 -5.43 13.10 -6.04
C TRP A 39 -5.70 14.11 -7.19
N THR A 40 -4.66 14.70 -7.79
CA THR A 40 -4.81 15.89 -8.65
C THR A 40 -5.15 15.59 -10.10
N ILE A 41 -5.21 14.32 -10.49
CA ILE A 41 -5.44 13.86 -11.87
C ILE A 41 -6.75 14.40 -12.46
N SER A 42 -6.72 14.77 -13.73
CA SER A 42 -7.88 15.14 -14.54
C SER A 42 -8.43 13.95 -15.34
N GLU A 43 -9.64 14.09 -15.89
CA GLU A 43 -10.24 13.09 -16.79
C GLU A 43 -9.37 12.83 -18.02
N GLU A 44 -8.84 13.89 -18.63
CA GLU A 44 -7.96 13.79 -19.81
C GLU A 44 -6.70 12.98 -19.49
N GLU A 45 -5.98 13.35 -18.43
CA GLU A 45 -4.77 12.65 -18.00
C GLU A 45 -5.04 11.18 -17.65
N PHE A 46 -6.18 10.90 -17.02
CA PHE A 46 -6.58 9.53 -16.70
C PHE A 46 -6.82 8.70 -17.96
N LEU A 47 -7.57 9.23 -18.92
CA LEU A 47 -7.89 8.53 -20.17
C LEU A 47 -6.67 8.37 -21.06
N GLU A 48 -5.72 9.33 -21.09
CA GLU A 48 -4.44 9.17 -21.76
C GLU A 48 -3.61 8.02 -21.18
N ASN A 49 -3.52 7.95 -19.84
CA ASN A 49 -2.84 6.85 -19.16
C ASN A 49 -3.53 5.51 -19.47
N ALA A 50 -4.86 5.44 -19.40
CA ALA A 50 -5.64 4.25 -19.72
C ALA A 50 -5.38 3.76 -21.15
N ALA A 51 -5.33 4.68 -22.13
CA ALA A 51 -5.02 4.34 -23.52
C ALA A 51 -3.63 3.73 -23.65
N LEU A 52 -2.64 4.26 -22.95
CA LEU A 52 -1.26 3.72 -22.97
C LEU A 52 -1.16 2.38 -22.23
N VAL A 53 -1.90 2.17 -21.15
CA VAL A 53 -2.02 0.85 -20.50
C VAL A 53 -2.60 -0.16 -21.47
N SER A 54 -3.68 0.18 -22.19
CA SER A 54 -4.27 -0.68 -23.21
C SER A 54 -3.27 -1.06 -24.30
N GLN A 55 -2.49 -0.09 -24.77
CA GLN A 55 -1.53 -0.29 -25.86
C GLN A 55 -0.29 -1.10 -25.44
N LYS A 56 0.26 -0.82 -24.26
CA LYS A 56 1.59 -1.30 -23.86
C LYS A 56 1.54 -2.43 -22.82
N LEU A 57 0.54 -2.50 -21.96
CA LEU A 57 0.51 -3.39 -20.81
C LEU A 57 -0.59 -4.46 -20.86
N LYS A 58 -1.69 -4.23 -21.57
CA LYS A 58 -2.82 -5.17 -21.63
C LYS A 58 -2.42 -6.57 -22.12
N ALA A 59 -1.56 -6.66 -23.12
CA ALA A 59 -1.05 -7.94 -23.63
C ALA A 59 -0.24 -8.73 -22.57
N HIS A 60 0.19 -8.07 -21.51
CA HIS A 60 0.91 -8.63 -20.37
C HIS A 60 0.01 -8.89 -19.15
N GLY A 61 -1.33 -8.81 -19.32
CA GLY A 61 -2.30 -9.11 -18.27
C GLY A 61 -2.60 -7.97 -17.31
N TYR A 62 -2.19 -6.74 -17.62
CA TYR A 62 -2.61 -5.55 -16.90
C TYR A 62 -3.99 -5.14 -17.40
N GLU A 63 -5.02 -5.45 -16.63
CA GLU A 63 -6.42 -5.30 -17.04
C GLU A 63 -7.12 -4.13 -16.38
N TYR A 64 -6.65 -3.68 -15.21
CA TYR A 64 -7.31 -2.66 -14.41
C TYR A 64 -6.64 -1.29 -14.60
N VAL A 65 -7.45 -0.24 -14.67
CA VAL A 65 -7.01 1.16 -14.46
C VAL A 65 -7.82 1.74 -13.32
N VAL A 66 -7.12 2.18 -12.27
CA VAL A 66 -7.74 2.59 -11.00
C VAL A 66 -7.53 4.09 -10.80
N LEU A 67 -8.63 4.81 -10.67
CA LEU A 67 -8.66 6.19 -10.23
C LEU A 67 -8.57 6.21 -8.71
N ASP A 68 -7.46 6.70 -8.18
CA ASP A 68 -7.21 6.72 -6.74
C ASP A 68 -7.96 7.90 -6.06
N TYR A 69 -7.67 8.17 -4.83
CA TYR A 69 -8.48 8.91 -3.87
C TYR A 69 -8.80 10.36 -4.27
N LEU A 70 -9.84 10.90 -3.65
CA LEU A 70 -10.30 12.29 -3.78
C LEU A 70 -10.68 12.71 -5.20
N TRP A 71 -11.14 11.78 -6.07
CA TRP A 71 -11.68 12.12 -7.38
C TRP A 71 -12.94 13.02 -7.31
N TYR A 72 -13.60 13.05 -6.17
CA TYR A 72 -14.76 13.88 -5.85
C TYR A 72 -14.37 15.27 -5.30
N ARG A 73 -13.10 15.53 -4.98
CA ARG A 73 -12.63 16.78 -4.39
C ARG A 73 -12.42 17.86 -5.44
N LYS A 74 -12.90 19.08 -5.17
CA LYS A 74 -12.66 20.26 -5.99
C LYS A 74 -11.18 20.62 -5.94
N LYS A 75 -10.56 20.83 -7.11
CA LYS A 75 -9.16 21.29 -7.21
C LYS A 75 -9.15 22.83 -7.25
N ILE A 76 -9.26 23.43 -6.09
CA ILE A 76 -9.27 24.89 -5.90
C ILE A 76 -8.37 25.28 -4.72
N ASN A 77 -8.04 26.56 -4.60
CA ASN A 77 -7.22 27.06 -3.50
C ASN A 77 -7.83 26.68 -2.14
N GLY A 78 -6.99 26.20 -1.23
CA GLY A 78 -7.41 25.74 0.08
C GLY A 78 -7.84 24.27 0.16
N ALA A 79 -8.06 23.61 -0.98
CA ALA A 79 -8.34 22.18 -1.01
C ALA A 79 -7.03 21.38 -0.98
N TYR A 80 -6.89 20.49 0.02
CA TYR A 80 -5.80 19.52 0.17
C TYR A 80 -6.33 18.26 0.87
N THR A 81 -5.50 17.29 1.11
CA THR A 81 -5.90 15.92 1.53
C THR A 81 -6.92 15.87 2.67
N ASP A 82 -6.74 16.64 3.75
CA ASP A 82 -7.62 16.60 4.94
C ASP A 82 -8.44 17.89 5.12
N SER A 83 -8.66 18.68 4.06
CA SER A 83 -9.51 19.87 4.12
C SER A 83 -10.99 19.51 4.07
N GLU A 84 -11.82 20.24 4.83
CA GLU A 84 -13.27 20.05 4.93
C GLU A 84 -14.03 20.97 3.96
N GLY A 85 -15.16 20.49 3.42
CA GLY A 85 -16.09 21.31 2.64
C GLY A 85 -15.79 21.41 1.14
N PHE A 86 -14.78 20.71 0.66
CA PHE A 86 -14.35 20.77 -0.75
C PHE A 86 -14.82 19.57 -1.60
N ASP A 87 -15.53 18.63 -1.01
CA ASP A 87 -16.00 17.43 -1.73
C ASP A 87 -17.33 17.71 -2.45
N VAL A 88 -17.54 17.05 -3.57
CA VAL A 88 -18.82 17.07 -4.28
C VAL A 88 -19.66 15.89 -3.81
N ILE A 89 -20.84 16.18 -3.27
CA ILE A 89 -21.81 15.17 -2.84
C ILE A 89 -23.15 15.41 -3.52
N ASP A 90 -23.93 14.34 -3.68
CA ASP A 90 -25.34 14.46 -4.11
C ASP A 90 -26.28 14.79 -2.93
N GLU A 91 -27.57 14.89 -3.21
CA GLU A 91 -28.60 15.16 -2.20
C GLU A 91 -28.72 14.06 -1.12
N TRP A 92 -28.16 12.88 -1.35
CA TRP A 92 -28.13 11.74 -0.43
C TRP A 92 -26.81 11.59 0.32
N GLY A 93 -25.88 12.53 0.11
CA GLY A 93 -24.57 12.52 0.75
C GLY A 93 -23.55 11.57 0.14
N ARG A 94 -23.82 11.01 -1.04
CA ARG A 94 -22.89 10.12 -1.76
C ARG A 94 -21.89 10.95 -2.57
N MET A 95 -20.66 10.44 -2.69
CA MET A 95 -19.59 11.11 -3.44
C MET A 95 -19.92 11.17 -4.93
N MET A 96 -19.75 12.36 -5.51
CA MET A 96 -19.87 12.63 -6.94
C MET A 96 -18.55 13.20 -7.47
N PRO A 97 -18.15 12.87 -8.71
CA PRO A 97 -16.93 13.44 -9.28
C PRO A 97 -17.04 14.96 -9.44
N ASP A 98 -15.93 15.66 -9.20
CA ASP A 98 -15.87 17.12 -9.44
C ASP A 98 -16.02 17.40 -10.93
N PRO A 99 -17.09 18.09 -11.40
CA PRO A 99 -17.36 18.30 -12.81
C PRO A 99 -16.34 19.21 -13.52
N ASN A 100 -15.47 19.89 -12.78
CA ASN A 100 -14.37 20.66 -13.36
C ASN A 100 -13.17 19.77 -13.68
N ARG A 101 -12.95 18.72 -12.88
CA ARG A 101 -11.90 17.71 -13.12
C ARG A 101 -12.38 16.61 -14.05
N TRP A 102 -13.67 16.28 -13.97
CA TRP A 102 -14.36 15.19 -14.69
C TRP A 102 -15.51 15.74 -15.52
N PRO A 103 -15.22 16.45 -16.64
CA PRO A 103 -16.25 17.16 -17.41
C PRO A 103 -17.39 16.28 -17.93
N SER A 104 -17.10 14.99 -18.18
CA SER A 104 -18.11 14.02 -18.63
C SER A 104 -19.12 13.63 -17.55
N SER A 105 -18.86 13.97 -16.28
CA SER A 105 -19.72 13.65 -15.13
C SER A 105 -20.91 14.60 -14.98
N LYS A 106 -20.96 15.69 -15.75
CA LYS A 106 -22.05 16.67 -15.70
C LYS A 106 -23.41 16.02 -15.87
N ASP A 107 -24.43 16.70 -15.37
CA ASP A 107 -25.84 16.25 -15.41
C ASP A 107 -26.09 14.92 -14.65
N GLY A 108 -25.34 14.69 -13.57
CA GLY A 108 -25.51 13.54 -12.70
C GLY A 108 -25.01 12.18 -13.26
N LYS A 109 -24.25 12.20 -14.37
CA LYS A 109 -23.74 10.99 -15.04
C LYS A 109 -22.68 10.23 -14.23
N GLY A 110 -22.12 10.86 -13.18
CA GLY A 110 -21.04 10.26 -12.41
C GLY A 110 -19.85 9.91 -13.28
N LEU A 111 -19.25 8.74 -13.06
CA LEU A 111 -18.10 8.25 -13.84
C LEU A 111 -18.48 7.35 -15.03
N SER A 112 -19.76 7.31 -15.43
CA SER A 112 -20.25 6.36 -16.45
C SER A 112 -19.57 6.51 -17.82
N GLU A 113 -19.33 7.75 -18.27
CA GLU A 113 -18.66 7.98 -19.55
C GLU A 113 -17.16 7.61 -19.48
N VAL A 114 -16.50 7.88 -18.35
CA VAL A 114 -15.11 7.43 -18.11
C VAL A 114 -15.05 5.91 -18.16
N ALA A 115 -15.94 5.22 -17.44
CA ALA A 115 -16.04 3.77 -17.45
C ALA A 115 -16.24 3.20 -18.85
N LYS A 116 -17.16 3.79 -19.63
CA LYS A 116 -17.42 3.40 -21.01
C LYS A 116 -16.17 3.56 -21.89
N ASN A 117 -15.43 4.64 -21.76
CA ASN A 117 -14.19 4.87 -22.51
C ASN A 117 -13.14 3.82 -22.14
N VAL A 118 -12.95 3.53 -20.86
CA VAL A 118 -12.03 2.48 -20.38
C VAL A 118 -12.43 1.10 -20.92
N HIS A 119 -13.72 0.76 -20.87
CA HIS A 119 -14.23 -0.51 -21.42
C HIS A 119 -14.02 -0.62 -22.94
N ASN A 120 -14.18 0.47 -23.67
CA ASN A 120 -13.90 0.51 -25.11
C ASN A 120 -12.42 0.25 -25.44
N MET A 121 -11.50 0.57 -24.52
CA MET A 121 -10.07 0.21 -24.61
C MET A 121 -9.83 -1.27 -24.23
N GLY A 122 -10.87 -1.99 -23.78
CA GLY A 122 -10.84 -3.39 -23.34
C GLY A 122 -10.17 -3.55 -21.97
N LEU A 123 -10.23 -2.52 -21.14
CA LEU A 123 -9.75 -2.50 -19.76
C LEU A 123 -10.93 -2.51 -18.78
N LYS A 124 -10.64 -2.70 -17.52
CA LYS A 124 -11.56 -2.65 -16.38
C LYS A 124 -11.30 -1.38 -15.58
N PHE A 125 -12.36 -0.71 -15.15
CA PHE A 125 -12.26 0.56 -14.44
C PHE A 125 -12.43 0.38 -12.93
N GLY A 126 -11.49 0.89 -12.16
CA GLY A 126 -11.50 0.88 -10.70
C GLY A 126 -11.54 2.28 -10.10
N ILE A 127 -12.05 2.37 -8.89
CA ILE A 127 -12.04 3.58 -8.08
C ILE A 127 -11.57 3.29 -6.65
N HIS A 128 -10.97 4.30 -6.03
CA HIS A 128 -10.74 4.35 -4.60
C HIS A 128 -11.96 4.94 -3.89
N VAL A 129 -12.33 4.36 -2.77
CA VAL A 129 -13.41 4.87 -1.91
C VAL A 129 -12.95 4.88 -0.45
N MET A 130 -13.45 5.83 0.31
CA MET A 130 -13.20 5.92 1.74
C MET A 130 -14.25 5.13 2.53
N ARG A 131 -13.95 4.84 3.80
CA ARG A 131 -14.91 4.27 4.75
C ARG A 131 -16.19 5.10 4.84
N GLY A 132 -17.29 4.43 5.03
CA GLY A 132 -18.58 4.95 5.48
C GLY A 132 -19.05 6.25 4.86
N LEU A 133 -19.16 7.27 5.70
CA LEU A 133 -19.82 8.55 5.42
C LEU A 133 -18.82 9.70 5.47
N SER A 134 -18.91 10.64 4.50
CA SER A 134 -18.12 11.87 4.57
C SER A 134 -18.62 12.80 5.69
N LYS A 135 -17.68 13.50 6.33
CA LYS A 135 -18.00 14.52 7.33
C LYS A 135 -18.84 15.64 6.72
N GLN A 136 -18.64 15.94 5.43
CA GLN A 136 -19.43 16.93 4.72
C GLN A 136 -20.91 16.53 4.64
N ALA A 137 -21.22 15.26 4.30
CA ALA A 137 -22.58 14.75 4.30
C ALA A 137 -23.18 14.70 5.71
N PHE A 138 -22.38 14.32 6.71
CA PHE A 138 -22.77 14.33 8.12
C PHE A 138 -23.15 15.74 8.58
N ASN A 139 -22.32 16.75 8.28
CA ASN A 139 -22.57 18.15 8.67
C ASN A 139 -23.81 18.72 7.96
N ALA A 140 -23.96 18.42 6.68
CA ALA A 140 -25.16 18.79 5.90
C ALA A 140 -26.41 18.05 6.34
N ASN A 141 -26.26 16.95 7.10
CA ASN A 141 -27.33 16.07 7.55
C ASN A 141 -28.26 15.60 6.42
N THR A 142 -27.65 15.10 5.35
CA THR A 142 -28.37 14.63 4.17
C THR A 142 -29.30 13.45 4.51
N PRO A 143 -30.46 13.30 3.86
CA PRO A 143 -31.30 12.12 4.02
C PRO A 143 -30.61 10.88 3.47
N ILE A 144 -30.91 9.71 3.99
CA ILE A 144 -30.41 8.43 3.48
C ILE A 144 -31.32 7.93 2.36
N LEU A 145 -30.74 7.49 1.26
CA LEU A 145 -31.48 6.96 0.12
C LEU A 145 -31.94 5.52 0.36
N ASP A 146 -33.26 5.29 0.22
CA ASP A 146 -33.80 3.96 -0.05
C ASP A 146 -33.72 3.71 -1.57
N ILE A 147 -32.67 3.00 -2.00
CA ILE A 147 -32.36 2.82 -3.42
C ILE A 147 -33.46 2.03 -4.16
N ASP A 148 -34.22 1.18 -3.47
CA ASP A 148 -35.29 0.39 -4.07
C ASP A 148 -36.55 1.23 -4.31
N LYS A 149 -36.78 2.27 -3.49
CA LYS A 149 -37.93 3.18 -3.62
C LYS A 149 -37.60 4.48 -4.36
N GLY A 150 -36.31 4.82 -4.48
CA GLY A 150 -35.88 6.10 -5.06
C GLY A 150 -36.28 7.31 -4.22
N SER A 151 -36.43 7.15 -2.91
CA SER A 151 -36.86 8.18 -1.96
C SER A 151 -36.08 8.06 -0.65
N ALA A 152 -36.30 8.98 0.29
CA ALA A 152 -35.66 8.91 1.61
C ALA A 152 -36.02 7.60 2.35
N TYR A 153 -35.02 7.02 3.02
CA TYR A 153 -35.18 5.80 3.82
C TYR A 153 -36.05 6.09 5.05
N VAL A 154 -37.10 5.28 5.18
CA VAL A 154 -38.06 5.36 6.28
C VAL A 154 -38.11 4.04 7.03
N GLU A 155 -37.89 4.10 8.35
CA GLU A 155 -38.04 2.97 9.27
C GLU A 155 -38.73 3.48 10.54
N ASP A 156 -39.66 2.72 11.08
CA ASP A 156 -40.46 3.06 12.25
C ASP A 156 -41.20 4.42 12.12
N GLY A 157 -41.64 4.75 10.90
CA GLY A 157 -42.41 5.96 10.60
C GLY A 157 -41.59 7.25 10.56
N ARG A 158 -40.25 7.19 10.63
CA ARG A 158 -39.37 8.37 10.52
C ARG A 158 -38.41 8.27 9.33
N ILE A 159 -38.02 9.43 8.79
CA ILE A 159 -36.93 9.57 7.83
C ILE A 159 -35.60 9.52 8.59
N TRP A 160 -34.63 8.84 8.04
CA TRP A 160 -33.27 8.73 8.58
C TRP A 160 -32.29 9.61 7.83
N TYR A 161 -31.35 10.20 8.57
CA TYR A 161 -30.39 11.17 8.08
C TYR A 161 -28.95 10.77 8.39
N ALA A 162 -27.98 11.44 7.77
CA ALA A 162 -26.56 11.20 7.92
C ALA A 162 -26.09 11.25 9.40
N LYS A 163 -26.62 12.17 10.20
CA LYS A 163 -26.30 12.28 11.63
C LYS A 163 -26.83 11.12 12.48
N ASP A 164 -27.83 10.41 12.01
CA ASP A 164 -28.38 9.26 12.73
C ASP A 164 -27.47 8.02 12.58
N ILE A 165 -26.67 7.94 11.49
CA ILE A 165 -25.90 6.76 11.14
C ILE A 165 -24.39 6.95 11.28
N GLY A 166 -23.88 8.18 11.24
CA GLY A 166 -22.43 8.48 11.31
C GLY A 166 -21.87 8.24 12.71
N LEU A 167 -20.70 7.59 12.79
CA LEU A 167 -19.96 7.30 14.03
C LEU A 167 -18.75 8.22 14.10
N THR A 168 -18.92 9.40 14.69
CA THR A 168 -17.88 10.44 14.76
C THR A 168 -16.63 10.01 15.54
N GLU A 169 -16.79 9.12 16.52
CA GLU A 169 -15.69 8.51 17.29
C GLU A 169 -14.88 7.50 16.49
N ARG A 170 -15.37 7.11 15.32
CA ARG A 170 -14.69 6.22 14.38
C ARG A 170 -14.32 6.93 13.07
N ALA A 171 -13.82 8.14 13.20
CA ALA A 171 -13.25 8.88 12.07
C ALA A 171 -12.00 8.17 11.54
N CYS A 172 -11.72 8.34 10.25
CA CYS A 172 -10.50 7.84 9.61
C CYS A 172 -9.26 8.45 10.27
N ALA A 173 -8.32 7.63 10.73
CA ALA A 173 -7.17 8.10 11.51
C ALA A 173 -6.22 9.01 10.71
N TRP A 174 -6.09 8.81 9.41
CA TRP A 174 -5.22 9.60 8.55
C TRP A 174 -5.95 10.71 7.76
N MET A 175 -7.30 10.77 7.84
CA MET A 175 -8.15 11.80 7.25
C MET A 175 -9.31 12.12 8.21
N SER A 176 -8.99 12.66 9.36
CA SER A 176 -9.94 12.85 10.46
C SER A 176 -11.07 13.86 10.17
N HIS A 177 -10.85 14.79 9.23
CA HIS A 177 -11.84 15.74 8.77
C HIS A 177 -12.57 15.28 7.50
N GLY A 178 -12.26 14.08 6.99
CA GLY A 178 -12.82 13.55 5.76
C GLY A 178 -14.00 12.59 5.96
N PHE A 179 -13.76 11.47 6.62
CA PHE A 179 -14.71 10.36 6.67
C PHE A 179 -14.80 9.68 8.03
N MET A 180 -15.94 9.03 8.28
CA MET A 180 -16.22 8.26 9.48
C MET A 180 -16.99 6.98 9.15
N SER A 181 -16.91 5.98 10.02
CA SER A 181 -17.73 4.76 9.89
C SER A 181 -19.21 5.07 9.98
N VAL A 182 -20.02 4.21 9.38
CA VAL A 182 -21.47 4.20 9.57
C VAL A 182 -21.89 3.08 10.51
N ASN A 183 -22.98 3.30 11.24
CA ASN A 183 -23.55 2.28 12.12
C ASN A 183 -24.31 1.23 11.29
N THR A 184 -23.66 0.16 10.93
CA THR A 184 -24.21 -0.95 10.14
C THR A 184 -25.24 -1.81 10.90
N LYS A 185 -25.37 -1.63 12.22
CA LYS A 185 -26.45 -2.26 13.00
C LYS A 185 -27.81 -1.67 12.67
N LEU A 186 -27.83 -0.44 12.20
CA LEU A 186 -29.04 0.26 11.76
C LEU A 186 -29.38 -0.10 10.31
N GLY A 187 -30.68 -0.23 10.00
CA GLY A 187 -31.17 -0.42 8.65
C GLY A 187 -30.73 0.70 7.71
N ALA A 188 -30.82 1.95 8.17
CA ALA A 188 -30.40 3.14 7.44
C ALA A 188 -28.88 3.14 7.12
N GLY A 189 -28.01 2.68 8.04
CA GLY A 189 -26.58 2.58 7.78
C GLY A 189 -26.24 1.57 6.67
N ARG A 190 -26.90 0.40 6.71
CA ARG A 190 -26.78 -0.59 5.61
C ARG A 190 -27.36 -0.07 4.30
N ALA A 191 -28.48 0.67 4.34
CA ALA A 191 -29.09 1.28 3.16
C ALA A 191 -28.15 2.29 2.51
N PHE A 192 -27.46 3.11 3.30
CA PHE A 192 -26.47 4.06 2.81
C PHE A 192 -25.32 3.35 2.06
N LEU A 193 -24.66 2.38 2.68
CA LEU A 193 -23.59 1.61 2.04
C LEU A 193 -24.08 0.91 0.77
N ARG A 194 -25.26 0.29 0.82
CA ARG A 194 -25.86 -0.35 -0.35
C ARG A 194 -26.09 0.63 -1.49
N SER A 195 -26.55 1.85 -1.19
CA SER A 195 -26.77 2.89 -2.19
C SER A 195 -25.49 3.34 -2.88
N LEU A 196 -24.36 3.41 -2.13
CA LEU A 196 -23.04 3.74 -2.68
C LEU A 196 -22.56 2.69 -3.69
N TYR A 197 -22.55 1.43 -3.30
CA TYR A 197 -21.99 0.37 -4.14
C TYR A 197 -22.88 0.02 -5.33
N LEU A 198 -24.19 0.25 -5.23
CA LEU A 198 -25.09 0.20 -6.39
C LEU A 198 -24.81 1.35 -7.35
N GLN A 199 -24.60 2.56 -6.86
CA GLN A 199 -24.19 3.71 -7.68
C GLN A 199 -22.89 3.41 -8.45
N TYR A 200 -21.89 2.83 -7.79
CA TYR A 200 -20.63 2.45 -8.45
C TYR A 200 -20.84 1.37 -9.51
N ALA A 201 -21.69 0.38 -9.24
CA ALA A 201 -22.06 -0.64 -10.21
C ALA A 201 -22.78 -0.04 -11.43
N ASP A 202 -23.69 0.91 -11.21
CA ASP A 202 -24.42 1.62 -12.27
C ASP A 202 -23.50 2.50 -13.12
N TRP A 203 -22.46 3.08 -12.52
CA TRP A 203 -21.41 3.79 -13.28
C TRP A 203 -20.51 2.87 -14.10
N GLY A 204 -20.58 1.56 -13.88
CA GLY A 204 -19.75 0.62 -14.62
C GLY A 204 -18.42 0.32 -13.95
N ILE A 205 -18.27 0.53 -12.64
CA ILE A 205 -17.06 0.21 -11.91
C ILE A 205 -16.85 -1.31 -11.82
N ASP A 206 -15.59 -1.76 -11.99
CA ASP A 206 -15.16 -3.16 -11.95
C ASP A 206 -14.24 -3.48 -10.77
N PHE A 207 -13.74 -2.47 -10.08
CA PHE A 207 -12.79 -2.59 -8.97
C PHE A 207 -13.01 -1.47 -7.96
N VAL A 208 -12.99 -1.81 -6.67
CA VAL A 208 -13.07 -0.84 -5.57
C VAL A 208 -11.90 -1.06 -4.61
N LYS A 209 -11.07 -0.02 -4.40
CA LYS A 209 -10.09 0.07 -3.32
C LYS A 209 -10.76 0.81 -2.16
N HIS A 210 -11.18 0.05 -1.14
CA HIS A 210 -11.86 0.56 0.04
C HIS A 210 -10.84 0.87 1.13
N ASP A 211 -10.67 2.14 1.40
CA ASP A 211 -9.62 2.64 2.28
C ASP A 211 -10.13 3.05 3.66
N CYS A 212 -9.18 3.12 4.58
CA CYS A 212 -9.41 3.42 6.00
C CYS A 212 -10.31 2.41 6.73
N VAL A 213 -10.34 1.15 6.27
CA VAL A 213 -11.17 0.09 6.86
C VAL A 213 -10.39 -1.14 7.30
N PHE A 214 -9.08 -1.24 6.95
CA PHE A 214 -8.28 -2.43 7.20
C PHE A 214 -6.89 -2.08 7.75
N GLY A 215 -6.47 -2.78 8.79
CA GLY A 215 -5.29 -2.52 9.59
C GLY A 215 -5.67 -1.92 10.94
N ASP A 216 -4.99 -0.86 11.35
CA ASP A 216 -5.27 -0.16 12.62
C ASP A 216 -6.72 0.37 12.69
N ASP A 217 -7.31 0.69 11.54
CA ASP A 217 -8.68 1.19 11.38
C ASP A 217 -9.71 0.07 11.09
N LEU A 218 -9.44 -1.17 11.42
CA LEU A 218 -10.29 -2.33 11.08
C LEU A 218 -11.77 -2.10 11.39
N ASP A 219 -12.59 -2.15 10.34
CA ASP A 219 -14.05 -2.14 10.41
C ASP A 219 -14.66 -3.39 9.75
N ILE A 220 -14.67 -4.49 10.51
CA ILE A 220 -15.17 -5.77 10.00
C ILE A 220 -16.65 -5.73 9.63
N ASP A 221 -17.46 -4.91 10.33
CA ASP A 221 -18.89 -4.81 10.11
C ASP A 221 -19.18 -4.09 8.79
N GLU A 222 -18.43 -3.03 8.49
CA GLU A 222 -18.52 -2.33 7.21
C GLU A 222 -18.01 -3.20 6.06
N ILE A 223 -16.83 -3.84 6.21
CA ILE A 223 -16.28 -4.76 5.20
C ILE A 223 -17.28 -5.88 4.88
N SER A 224 -17.91 -6.48 5.91
CA SER A 224 -18.88 -7.56 5.74
C SER A 224 -20.13 -7.08 5.00
N THR A 225 -20.67 -5.92 5.40
CA THR A 225 -21.83 -5.31 4.76
C THR A 225 -21.57 -5.02 3.28
N VAL A 226 -20.42 -4.43 2.96
CA VAL A 226 -20.01 -4.15 1.58
C VAL A 226 -19.82 -5.44 0.79
N SER A 227 -19.17 -6.46 1.37
CA SER A 227 -18.99 -7.77 0.74
C SER A 227 -20.33 -8.43 0.37
N GLU A 228 -21.33 -8.33 1.26
CA GLU A 228 -22.68 -8.84 0.99
C GLU A 228 -23.34 -8.11 -0.18
N VAL A 229 -23.25 -6.79 -0.24
CA VAL A 229 -23.76 -6.00 -1.36
C VAL A 229 -23.08 -6.43 -2.66
N LEU A 230 -21.75 -6.51 -2.69
CA LEU A 230 -20.98 -6.89 -3.87
C LEU A 230 -21.23 -8.33 -4.33
N ARG A 231 -21.55 -9.22 -3.41
CA ARG A 231 -21.95 -10.61 -3.71
C ARG A 231 -23.29 -10.67 -4.44
N GLY A 232 -24.21 -9.77 -4.10
CA GLY A 232 -25.55 -9.67 -4.70
C GLY A 232 -25.59 -8.96 -6.05
N LEU A 233 -24.54 -8.25 -6.44
CA LEU A 233 -24.51 -7.50 -7.68
C LEU A 233 -24.42 -8.42 -8.92
N LYS A 234 -25.12 -8.04 -9.98
CA LYS A 234 -24.99 -8.70 -11.29
C LYS A 234 -23.63 -8.42 -11.95
N ARG A 235 -23.07 -7.22 -11.69
CA ARG A 235 -21.74 -6.81 -12.16
C ARG A 235 -20.68 -7.33 -11.22
N PRO A 236 -19.66 -8.06 -11.69
CA PRO A 236 -18.54 -8.47 -10.85
C PRO A 236 -17.64 -7.26 -10.55
N ILE A 237 -17.60 -6.85 -9.29
CA ILE A 237 -16.67 -5.83 -8.81
C ILE A 237 -15.61 -6.52 -7.96
N LEU A 238 -14.32 -6.32 -8.28
CA LEU A 238 -13.20 -6.77 -7.45
C LEU A 238 -13.13 -5.89 -6.20
N TYR A 239 -13.01 -6.51 -5.03
CA TYR A 239 -13.00 -5.81 -3.75
C TYR A 239 -11.62 -5.87 -3.11
N SER A 240 -11.00 -4.69 -2.93
CA SER A 240 -9.69 -4.48 -2.32
C SER A 240 -9.81 -3.68 -1.04
N LEU A 241 -8.98 -4.01 -0.02
CA LEU A 241 -8.91 -3.27 1.25
C LEU A 241 -7.59 -2.53 1.41
N SER A 242 -7.65 -1.37 2.06
CA SER A 242 -6.54 -0.45 2.35
C SER A 242 -6.77 0.20 3.74
N PRO A 243 -5.77 0.78 4.43
CA PRO A 243 -4.37 0.95 4.05
C PRO A 243 -3.45 -0.24 4.41
N GLY A 244 -3.87 -1.21 5.20
CA GLY A 244 -3.09 -2.39 5.56
C GLY A 244 -2.07 -2.18 6.68
N THR A 245 -2.19 -1.08 7.42
CA THR A 245 -1.29 -0.72 8.50
C THR A 245 -1.43 -1.68 9.71
N SER A 246 -0.29 -2.17 10.24
CA SER A 246 -0.23 -3.14 11.38
C SER A 246 -0.98 -4.46 11.14
N VAL A 247 -1.22 -4.83 9.88
CA VAL A 247 -1.95 -6.05 9.55
C VAL A 247 -1.12 -7.28 9.90
N THR A 248 -1.80 -8.26 10.46
CA THR A 248 -1.24 -9.58 10.77
C THR A 248 -1.98 -10.67 10.00
N PRO A 249 -1.37 -11.86 9.78
CA PRO A 249 -2.09 -13.00 9.20
C PRO A 249 -3.37 -13.37 9.96
N ALA A 250 -3.39 -13.22 11.28
CA ALA A 250 -4.58 -13.46 12.09
C ALA A 250 -5.72 -12.47 11.81
N MET A 251 -5.38 -11.18 11.63
CA MET A 251 -6.33 -10.16 11.23
C MET A 251 -6.86 -10.42 9.81
N ALA A 252 -5.98 -10.73 8.88
CA ALA A 252 -6.35 -11.00 7.50
C ALA A 252 -7.24 -12.24 7.34
N LYS A 253 -7.08 -13.28 8.17
CA LYS A 253 -7.97 -14.45 8.19
C LYS A 253 -9.42 -14.12 8.49
N ARG A 254 -9.71 -12.96 9.11
CA ARG A 254 -11.08 -12.51 9.39
C ARG A 254 -11.76 -11.92 8.17
N VAL A 255 -11.00 -11.45 7.18
CA VAL A 255 -11.52 -10.71 6.03
C VAL A 255 -11.24 -11.38 4.68
N ASN A 256 -10.28 -12.29 4.57
CA ASN A 256 -9.84 -12.83 3.29
C ASN A 256 -11.00 -13.42 2.45
N CYS A 257 -11.96 -14.11 3.08
CA CYS A 257 -13.13 -14.67 2.38
C CYS A 257 -14.19 -13.62 1.95
N LEU A 258 -14.05 -12.39 2.43
CA LEU A 258 -14.95 -11.27 2.14
C LEU A 258 -14.46 -10.40 0.97
N VAL A 259 -13.20 -10.56 0.55
CA VAL A 259 -12.52 -9.66 -0.38
C VAL A 259 -11.68 -10.41 -1.42
N ASN A 260 -11.15 -9.71 -2.42
CA ASN A 260 -10.31 -10.32 -3.46
C ASN A 260 -8.82 -9.93 -3.35
N MET A 261 -8.52 -8.84 -2.67
CA MET A 261 -7.18 -8.47 -2.27
C MET A 261 -7.22 -7.56 -1.04
N TYR A 262 -6.13 -7.48 -0.33
CA TYR A 262 -6.02 -6.65 0.86
C TYR A 262 -4.56 -6.28 1.11
N ARG A 263 -4.34 -5.01 1.39
CA ARG A 263 -3.02 -4.48 1.73
C ARG A 263 -2.51 -5.10 3.02
N ILE A 264 -1.25 -5.46 3.05
CA ILE A 264 -0.59 -6.02 4.25
C ILE A 264 0.52 -5.13 4.80
N THR A 265 0.76 -4.02 4.13
CA THR A 265 1.76 -3.00 4.49
C THR A 265 1.12 -1.62 4.44
N GLY A 266 1.80 -0.61 4.98
CA GLY A 266 1.50 0.78 4.66
C GLY A 266 1.78 1.08 3.18
N ASP A 267 1.64 2.34 2.78
CA ASP A 267 1.95 2.74 1.41
C ASP A 267 3.45 2.59 1.12
N ASP A 268 3.74 1.94 0.00
CA ASP A 268 5.07 1.78 -0.55
C ASP A 268 5.42 2.99 -1.42
N TRP A 269 6.60 3.53 -1.21
CA TRP A 269 7.14 4.59 -2.04
C TRP A 269 8.51 4.20 -2.57
N ASP A 270 9.03 5.00 -3.47
CA ASP A 270 10.29 4.79 -4.17
C ASP A 270 11.53 4.99 -3.28
N THR A 271 11.54 4.35 -2.10
CA THR A 271 12.69 4.31 -1.20
C THR A 271 13.10 2.87 -0.89
N TRP A 272 14.40 2.64 -0.75
CA TRP A 272 14.89 1.31 -0.39
C TRP A 272 14.32 0.79 0.94
N LEU A 273 14.11 1.68 1.91
CA LEU A 273 13.57 1.28 3.21
C LEU A 273 12.13 0.77 3.10
N ASP A 274 11.34 1.37 2.22
CA ASP A 274 9.98 0.90 1.97
C ASP A 274 10.02 -0.51 1.36
N VAL A 275 10.82 -0.73 0.32
CA VAL A 275 11.00 -2.07 -0.30
C VAL A 275 11.52 -3.10 0.72
N ALA A 276 12.56 -2.76 1.47
CA ALA A 276 13.19 -3.67 2.43
C ALA A 276 12.24 -4.06 3.58
N SER A 277 11.30 -3.19 3.96
CA SER A 277 10.34 -3.45 5.02
C SER A 277 9.36 -4.58 4.70
N HIS A 278 9.13 -4.85 3.41
CA HIS A 278 8.15 -5.84 2.95
C HIS A 278 8.58 -7.30 3.20
N PHE A 279 9.86 -7.57 3.33
CA PHE A 279 10.37 -8.95 3.42
C PHE A 279 9.81 -9.75 4.60
N ASN A 280 9.74 -9.14 5.79
CA ASN A 280 9.27 -9.84 6.98
C ASN A 280 7.78 -10.13 6.92
N ILE A 281 6.98 -9.14 6.56
CA ILE A 281 5.53 -9.30 6.48
C ILE A 281 5.15 -10.32 5.38
N THR A 282 5.83 -10.26 4.24
CA THR A 282 5.62 -11.19 3.12
C THR A 282 5.89 -12.63 3.53
N ARG A 283 7.00 -12.88 4.25
CA ARG A 283 7.32 -14.18 4.84
C ARG A 283 6.18 -14.69 5.73
N ASP A 284 5.71 -13.84 6.63
CA ASP A 284 4.71 -14.22 7.64
C ASP A 284 3.38 -14.58 6.98
N PHE A 285 2.96 -13.85 5.94
CA PHE A 285 1.75 -14.16 5.18
C PHE A 285 1.88 -15.41 4.31
N SER A 286 3.04 -15.63 3.72
CA SER A 286 3.34 -16.84 2.97
C SER A 286 3.32 -18.07 3.89
N ALA A 287 4.01 -18.00 5.03
CA ALA A 287 4.02 -19.07 6.03
C ALA A 287 2.62 -19.39 6.59
N ALA A 288 1.72 -18.41 6.60
CA ALA A 288 0.33 -18.59 7.02
C ALA A 288 -0.61 -19.14 5.92
N ASN A 289 -0.07 -19.45 4.72
CA ASN A 289 -0.82 -19.91 3.54
C ASN A 289 -1.95 -18.94 3.11
N MET A 290 -1.67 -17.63 3.16
CA MET A 290 -2.66 -16.63 2.82
C MET A 290 -2.69 -16.31 1.32
N THR A 291 -1.64 -16.63 0.57
CA THR A 291 -1.51 -16.33 -0.86
C THR A 291 -2.50 -17.16 -1.69
N GLY A 292 -3.43 -16.50 -2.36
CA GLY A 292 -4.46 -17.15 -3.18
C GLY A 292 -5.48 -17.96 -2.39
N ALA A 293 -5.69 -17.62 -1.11
CA ALA A 293 -6.74 -18.22 -0.27
C ALA A 293 -8.13 -17.97 -0.87
N ALA A 294 -9.15 -18.64 -0.30
CA ALA A 294 -10.53 -18.39 -0.71
C ALA A 294 -10.94 -16.93 -0.44
N GLY A 295 -11.54 -16.29 -1.45
CA GLY A 295 -11.95 -14.89 -1.43
C GLY A 295 -13.40 -14.67 -1.81
N LEU A 296 -13.78 -13.43 -2.03
CA LEU A 296 -15.13 -13.05 -2.46
C LEU A 296 -15.43 -13.60 -3.87
N LEU A 297 -16.22 -14.67 -3.94
CA LEU A 297 -16.56 -15.35 -5.20
C LEU A 297 -15.34 -15.72 -6.05
N GLY A 298 -14.23 -16.13 -5.39
CA GLY A 298 -12.99 -16.48 -6.06
C GLY A 298 -11.81 -16.55 -5.12
N LYS A 299 -10.71 -15.88 -5.47
CA LYS A 299 -9.46 -15.83 -4.71
C LYS A 299 -9.26 -14.50 -3.98
N SER A 300 -8.38 -14.53 -2.99
CA SER A 300 -7.94 -13.35 -2.23
C SER A 300 -6.41 -13.34 -2.11
N TRP A 301 -5.81 -12.16 -2.29
CA TRP A 301 -4.38 -11.97 -2.44
C TRP A 301 -3.87 -10.95 -1.43
N PRO A 302 -2.84 -11.29 -0.61
CA PRO A 302 -2.07 -10.30 0.13
C PRO A 302 -1.41 -9.33 -0.84
N ASP A 303 -1.60 -8.04 -0.61
CA ASP A 303 -1.15 -6.96 -1.48
C ASP A 303 0.01 -6.21 -0.82
N LEU A 304 1.17 -6.23 -1.47
CA LEU A 304 2.38 -5.54 -1.02
C LEU A 304 2.39 -4.06 -1.41
N ASP A 305 1.31 -3.55 -1.99
CA ASP A 305 1.14 -2.22 -2.53
C ASP A 305 1.63 -2.06 -3.97
N MET A 306 1.49 -0.83 -4.44
CA MET A 306 1.79 -0.41 -5.79
C MET A 306 3.28 -0.50 -6.11
N LEU A 307 3.59 -0.32 -7.39
CA LEU A 307 4.95 -0.26 -7.91
C LEU A 307 5.26 1.21 -8.28
N PRO A 308 5.88 1.98 -7.37
CA PRO A 308 6.21 3.39 -7.57
C PRO A 308 7.46 3.53 -8.44
N LEU A 309 7.34 3.15 -9.71
CA LEU A 309 8.42 3.12 -10.70
C LEU A 309 8.15 4.10 -11.84
N GLY A 310 9.20 4.62 -12.46
CA GLY A 310 9.12 5.53 -13.59
C GLY A 310 8.90 7.00 -13.19
N TRP A 311 7.94 7.68 -13.81
CA TRP A 311 7.66 9.11 -13.60
C TRP A 311 6.59 9.31 -12.54
N LEU A 312 6.94 9.94 -11.42
CA LEU A 312 6.18 9.97 -10.18
C LEU A 312 5.99 11.40 -9.65
N THR A 313 5.08 11.51 -8.69
CA THR A 313 5.00 12.65 -7.77
C THR A 313 5.62 12.30 -6.41
N ASP A 314 5.49 13.19 -5.43
CA ASP A 314 5.88 12.94 -4.05
C ASP A 314 4.70 12.52 -3.17
N PRO A 315 4.94 11.78 -2.07
CA PRO A 315 3.91 11.39 -1.12
C PRO A 315 3.11 12.57 -0.59
N GLY A 316 1.77 12.50 -0.71
CA GLY A 316 0.87 13.55 -0.20
C GLY A 316 0.95 14.88 -0.95
N SER A 317 1.58 14.92 -2.13
CA SER A 317 1.65 16.11 -2.97
C SER A 317 0.28 16.52 -3.52
N ASN A 318 0.10 17.83 -3.72
CA ASN A 318 -1.00 18.39 -4.48
C ASN A 318 -0.60 18.68 -5.94
N GLU A 319 0.49 18.10 -6.39
CA GLU A 319 1.07 18.25 -7.72
C GLU A 319 0.98 16.94 -8.49
N GLY A 320 0.98 17.05 -9.81
CA GLY A 320 1.09 15.90 -10.68
C GLY A 320 2.53 15.35 -10.75
N PRO A 321 2.81 14.42 -11.67
CA PRO A 321 4.12 13.79 -11.77
C PRO A 321 5.18 14.76 -12.28
N HIS A 322 6.29 14.87 -11.55
CA HIS A 322 7.33 15.85 -11.82
C HIS A 322 8.76 15.32 -11.72
N ARG A 323 8.96 14.06 -11.28
CA ARG A 323 10.29 13.47 -11.07
C ARG A 323 10.34 11.98 -11.45
N ASN A 324 11.55 11.49 -11.74
CA ASN A 324 11.81 10.06 -11.83
C ASN A 324 11.80 9.39 -10.44
N GLY A 325 11.48 8.10 -10.43
CA GLY A 325 11.64 7.26 -9.25
C GLY A 325 13.10 7.24 -8.76
N ARG A 326 13.28 7.13 -7.44
CA ARG A 326 14.60 7.19 -6.76
C ARG A 326 15.25 5.83 -6.57
N LEU A 327 14.50 4.75 -6.74
CA LEU A 327 15.04 3.40 -6.65
C LEU A 327 16.07 3.16 -7.76
N THR A 328 17.24 2.64 -7.40
CA THR A 328 18.22 2.14 -8.36
C THR A 328 17.64 0.94 -9.14
N LEU A 329 18.23 0.62 -10.27
CA LEU A 329 17.79 -0.55 -11.07
C LEU A 329 17.84 -1.86 -10.26
N ASN A 330 18.81 -2.01 -9.36
CA ASN A 330 18.91 -3.20 -8.51
C ASN A 330 17.74 -3.26 -7.50
N GLU A 331 17.40 -2.14 -6.89
CA GLU A 331 16.27 -2.03 -5.97
C GLU A 331 14.93 -2.27 -6.68
N GLN A 332 14.74 -1.72 -7.89
CA GLN A 332 13.57 -1.98 -8.72
C GLN A 332 13.43 -3.48 -9.07
N ARG A 333 14.55 -4.13 -9.46
CA ARG A 333 14.57 -5.59 -9.71
C ARG A 333 14.24 -6.38 -8.46
N THR A 334 14.76 -5.96 -7.32
CA THR A 334 14.46 -6.58 -6.01
C THR A 334 12.99 -6.47 -5.67
N GLN A 335 12.40 -5.27 -5.80
CA GLN A 335 10.96 -5.06 -5.59
C GLN A 335 10.13 -5.97 -6.51
N MET A 336 10.34 -5.91 -7.83
CA MET A 336 9.60 -6.73 -8.78
C MET A 336 9.78 -8.24 -8.56
N THR A 337 10.98 -8.67 -8.16
CA THR A 337 11.25 -10.08 -7.85
C THR A 337 10.47 -10.52 -6.61
N LEU A 338 10.47 -9.72 -5.53
CA LEU A 338 9.74 -10.04 -4.30
C LEU A 338 8.23 -10.06 -4.55
N TRP A 339 7.65 -9.02 -5.22
CA TRP A 339 6.22 -8.96 -5.56
C TRP A 339 5.80 -10.17 -6.41
N SER A 340 6.67 -10.60 -7.34
CA SER A 340 6.40 -11.78 -8.17
C SER A 340 6.49 -13.08 -7.38
N MET A 341 7.54 -13.26 -6.57
CA MET A 341 7.74 -14.46 -5.76
C MET A 341 6.68 -14.61 -4.66
N SER A 342 6.15 -13.53 -4.13
CA SER A 342 5.05 -13.55 -3.16
C SER A 342 3.66 -13.67 -3.80
N ARG A 343 3.58 -13.53 -5.13
CA ARG A 343 2.32 -13.44 -5.87
C ARG A 343 1.43 -12.30 -5.39
N SER A 344 2.03 -11.14 -5.11
CA SER A 344 1.30 -9.91 -4.84
C SER A 344 0.58 -9.42 -6.10
N PRO A 345 -0.56 -8.75 -5.99
CA PRO A 345 -1.06 -7.88 -7.06
C PRO A 345 0.04 -6.96 -7.60
N LEU A 346 -0.01 -6.64 -8.90
CA LEU A 346 0.96 -5.76 -9.55
C LEU A 346 0.23 -4.51 -10.07
N MET A 347 0.22 -3.45 -9.25
CA MET A 347 -0.38 -2.16 -9.58
C MET A 347 0.71 -1.14 -9.87
N PHE A 348 0.97 -0.89 -11.16
CA PHE A 348 1.96 0.10 -11.60
C PHE A 348 1.45 1.52 -11.31
N GLY A 349 2.30 2.37 -10.73
CA GLY A 349 1.91 3.71 -10.27
C GLY A 349 2.47 4.88 -11.09
N GLY A 350 3.44 4.63 -11.98
CA GLY A 350 4.07 5.68 -12.78
C GLY A 350 3.19 6.24 -13.90
N ASP A 351 3.40 7.49 -14.27
CA ASP A 351 2.75 8.12 -15.42
C ASP A 351 3.15 7.45 -16.73
N MET A 352 2.20 6.81 -17.37
CA MET A 352 2.39 6.05 -18.62
C MET A 352 2.86 6.92 -19.79
N ARG A 353 2.62 8.23 -19.75
CA ARG A 353 3.01 9.18 -20.79
C ARG A 353 4.53 9.37 -20.85
N LYS A 354 5.23 9.13 -19.74
CA LYS A 354 6.70 9.19 -19.62
C LYS A 354 7.33 7.83 -19.26
N LEU A 355 6.66 6.72 -19.57
CA LEU A 355 7.15 5.39 -19.28
C LEU A 355 8.42 5.10 -20.11
N ASP A 356 9.56 4.92 -19.43
CA ASP A 356 10.84 4.58 -20.05
C ASP A 356 10.95 3.08 -20.40
N LYS A 357 11.93 2.75 -21.26
CA LYS A 357 12.12 1.39 -21.77
C LYS A 357 12.52 0.38 -20.69
N ASN A 358 13.30 0.80 -19.68
CA ASN A 358 13.79 -0.09 -18.62
C ASN A 358 12.64 -0.45 -17.69
N THR A 359 11.86 0.54 -17.28
CA THR A 359 10.66 0.33 -16.47
C THR A 359 9.65 -0.55 -17.22
N LEU A 360 9.40 -0.28 -18.51
CA LEU A 360 8.52 -1.13 -19.31
C LEU A 360 9.03 -2.58 -19.36
N ALA A 361 10.30 -2.79 -19.66
CA ALA A 361 10.90 -4.14 -19.73
C ALA A 361 10.82 -4.86 -18.39
N LEU A 362 10.94 -4.14 -17.26
CA LEU A 362 10.86 -4.69 -15.93
C LEU A 362 9.44 -5.15 -15.58
N ILE A 363 8.44 -4.27 -15.71
CA ILE A 363 7.04 -4.58 -15.34
C ILE A 363 6.37 -5.58 -16.31
N THR A 364 6.92 -5.75 -17.52
CA THR A 364 6.44 -6.73 -18.51
C THR A 364 7.34 -7.96 -18.63
N HIS A 365 8.30 -8.14 -17.71
CA HIS A 365 9.26 -9.23 -17.79
C HIS A 365 8.58 -10.61 -17.73
N PRO A 366 8.68 -11.45 -18.76
CA PRO A 366 7.85 -12.65 -18.91
C PRO A 366 8.03 -13.65 -17.76
N THR A 367 9.27 -13.82 -17.26
CA THR A 367 9.53 -14.74 -16.13
C THR A 367 8.88 -14.25 -14.84
N LEU A 368 8.93 -12.95 -14.56
CA LEU A 368 8.30 -12.38 -13.34
C LEU A 368 6.78 -12.51 -13.42
N LEU A 369 6.19 -12.22 -14.57
CA LEU A 369 4.74 -12.34 -14.77
C LEU A 369 4.28 -13.81 -14.73
N GLU A 370 5.09 -14.74 -15.22
CA GLU A 370 4.86 -16.19 -15.14
C GLU A 370 4.84 -16.65 -13.65
N ILE A 371 5.86 -16.27 -12.88
CA ILE A 371 5.94 -16.57 -11.45
C ILE A 371 4.73 -16.02 -10.72
N ASN A 372 4.44 -14.74 -10.91
CA ASN A 372 3.31 -14.07 -10.27
C ASN A 372 1.97 -14.74 -10.55
N SER A 373 1.73 -15.20 -11.78
CA SER A 373 0.46 -15.83 -12.16
C SER A 373 0.35 -17.31 -11.78
N PHE A 374 1.42 -18.09 -11.98
CA PHE A 374 1.29 -19.54 -12.10
C PHE A 374 2.15 -20.34 -11.12
N SER A 375 3.01 -19.69 -10.34
CA SER A 375 3.80 -20.41 -9.34
C SER A 375 2.96 -20.87 -8.15
N SER A 376 3.47 -21.83 -7.45
CA SER A 376 2.90 -22.40 -6.22
C SER A 376 4.01 -22.69 -5.21
N ASN A 377 3.63 -23.00 -3.96
CA ASN A 377 4.58 -23.23 -2.87
C ASN A 377 5.56 -22.06 -2.69
N ASN A 378 5.08 -20.85 -2.90
CA ASN A 378 5.86 -19.63 -2.74
C ASN A 378 6.17 -19.39 -1.27
N MET A 379 7.45 -19.47 -0.88
CA MET A 379 7.84 -19.30 0.52
C MET A 379 9.25 -18.74 0.64
N GLU A 380 9.52 -18.12 1.78
CA GLU A 380 10.90 -17.81 2.13
C GLU A 380 11.70 -19.10 2.32
N PHE A 381 12.92 -19.11 1.78
CA PHE A 381 13.82 -20.24 1.76
C PHE A 381 15.06 -19.94 2.60
N PRO A 382 15.14 -20.43 3.85
CA PRO A 382 16.16 -19.98 4.81
C PRO A 382 17.56 -20.60 4.59
N TYR A 383 17.74 -21.47 3.60
CA TYR A 383 18.98 -22.23 3.39
C TYR A 383 19.96 -21.53 2.44
N VAL A 384 20.09 -20.22 2.55
CA VAL A 384 21.07 -19.42 1.81
C VAL A 384 22.23 -19.04 2.74
N THR A 385 23.44 -19.11 2.23
CA THR A 385 24.65 -18.65 2.89
C THR A 385 25.25 -17.47 2.14
N ALA A 386 25.89 -16.55 2.86
CA ALA A 386 26.68 -15.48 2.28
C ALA A 386 28.16 -15.70 2.60
N SER A 387 29.01 -15.50 1.62
CA SER A 387 30.44 -15.33 1.83
C SER A 387 30.84 -13.92 1.40
N ILE A 388 31.34 -13.14 2.35
CA ILE A 388 31.97 -11.86 2.06
C ILE A 388 33.38 -12.19 1.58
N SER A 389 33.69 -11.95 0.31
CA SER A 389 35.06 -11.98 -0.15
C SER A 389 35.76 -10.70 0.29
N ILE A 390 36.13 -10.63 1.56
CA ILE A 390 37.09 -9.62 2.02
C ILE A 390 38.49 -10.18 1.73
N GLN A 391 39.07 -9.79 0.62
CA GLN A 391 40.54 -9.76 0.54
C GLN A 391 41.02 -8.57 1.34
N PHE A 392 41.24 -8.76 2.63
CA PHE A 392 42.24 -8.01 3.42
C PHE A 392 42.48 -8.72 4.76
N GLY A 393 43.73 -9.12 4.97
CA GLY A 393 44.50 -9.22 6.21
C GLY A 393 43.76 -9.75 7.46
N ASP A 394 44.21 -10.92 7.85
CA ASP A 394 44.08 -11.51 9.20
C ASP A 394 43.97 -10.47 10.33
N GLN A 395 42.77 -10.38 10.93
CA GLN A 395 42.64 -10.07 12.37
C GLN A 395 41.22 -10.48 12.83
N SER A 396 41.19 -11.51 13.64
CA SER A 396 40.03 -11.89 14.47
C SER A 396 39.73 -10.76 15.47
N MET A 397 38.57 -10.16 15.37
CA MET A 397 37.99 -9.35 16.46
C MET A 397 36.59 -9.87 16.80
N GLU A 398 36.57 -10.71 17.84
CA GLU A 398 35.38 -10.84 18.69
C GLU A 398 35.20 -9.51 19.44
N ASN A 399 34.20 -8.73 19.06
CA ASN A 399 33.71 -7.64 19.88
C ASN A 399 32.18 -7.67 19.89
N THR A 400 31.67 -8.28 20.94
CA THR A 400 30.27 -8.17 21.33
C THR A 400 30.01 -6.83 21.99
N ASN A 401 29.86 -5.77 21.21
CA ASN A 401 29.41 -4.48 21.73
C ASN A 401 27.90 -4.39 21.48
N LEU A 402 27.13 -4.43 22.59
CA LEU A 402 25.73 -4.03 22.64
C LEU A 402 25.67 -2.52 22.33
N GLY A 403 25.26 -2.15 21.12
CA GLY A 403 25.00 -0.76 20.76
C GLY A 403 23.65 -0.32 21.33
N GLU A 404 23.64 0.79 22.04
CA GLU A 404 22.41 1.49 22.39
C GLU A 404 21.98 2.38 21.22
N ARG A 405 20.70 2.28 20.82
CA ARG A 405 20.15 3.08 19.73
C ARG A 405 18.96 3.88 20.24
N ARG A 406 18.99 5.20 20.03
CA ARG A 406 17.83 6.05 20.29
C ARG A 406 16.85 5.96 19.14
N VAL A 407 15.58 5.75 19.44
CA VAL A 407 14.50 5.63 18.45
C VAL A 407 13.37 6.59 18.79
N PHE A 408 12.86 7.21 17.74
CA PHE A 408 11.72 8.13 17.81
C PHE A 408 10.42 7.34 17.66
N SER A 409 9.42 7.65 18.46
CA SER A 409 8.10 7.01 18.40
C SER A 409 6.98 8.01 18.65
N LEU A 410 5.77 7.66 18.21
CA LEU A 410 4.56 8.40 18.50
C LEU A 410 3.74 7.61 19.51
N SER A 411 3.24 8.29 20.54
CA SER A 411 2.44 7.70 21.60
C SER A 411 1.34 8.67 22.04
N SER A 412 0.46 8.20 22.92
CA SER A 412 -0.49 9.10 23.60
C SER A 412 0.26 10.23 24.30
N CYS A 413 -0.24 11.46 24.20
CA CYS A 413 0.32 12.62 24.91
C CYS A 413 0.22 12.50 26.45
N THR A 414 -0.55 11.54 26.95
CA THR A 414 -0.62 11.23 28.39
C THR A 414 0.55 10.36 28.85
N ASN A 415 1.33 9.80 27.92
CA ASN A 415 2.50 8.99 28.25
C ASN A 415 3.59 9.88 28.88
N VAL A 416 4.14 9.43 30.01
CA VAL A 416 5.21 10.15 30.73
C VAL A 416 6.42 10.38 29.83
N ASP A 417 6.78 9.38 28.99
CA ASP A 417 7.91 9.48 28.08
C ASP A 417 7.71 10.53 26.96
N ALA A 418 6.49 11.01 26.72
CA ALA A 418 6.21 12.04 25.73
C ALA A 418 6.48 13.47 26.22
N LYS A 419 6.77 13.68 27.52
CA LYS A 419 6.85 14.99 28.19
C LYS A 419 8.28 15.51 28.37
N SER A 420 9.21 15.13 27.52
CA SER A 420 10.63 15.45 27.69
C SER A 420 11.17 16.45 26.65
N TRP A 421 10.29 17.14 25.93
CA TRP A 421 10.70 18.12 24.93
C TRP A 421 10.79 19.53 25.53
N THR A 422 11.86 20.24 25.18
CA THR A 422 12.09 21.63 25.59
C THR A 422 12.55 22.47 24.41
N SER A 423 12.17 23.73 24.38
CA SER A 423 12.68 24.69 23.40
C SER A 423 13.92 25.41 23.93
N LYS A 424 14.92 25.56 23.06
CA LYS A 424 16.11 26.39 23.32
C LYS A 424 16.30 27.35 22.15
N SER A 425 16.40 28.65 22.38
CA SER A 425 16.77 29.63 21.37
C SER A 425 18.30 29.70 21.28
N LEU A 426 18.83 29.78 20.06
CA LEU A 426 20.27 29.97 19.82
C LEU A 426 20.63 31.43 19.56
N ASP A 427 19.73 32.10 18.85
CA ASP A 427 19.74 33.52 18.47
C ASP A 427 18.30 33.96 18.25
N ASP A 428 18.07 35.21 17.83
CA ASP A 428 16.72 35.76 17.67
C ASP A 428 15.87 35.02 16.63
N ASP A 429 16.47 34.25 15.71
CA ASP A 429 15.79 33.59 14.59
C ASP A 429 15.81 32.06 14.63
N THR A 430 16.68 31.44 15.46
CA THR A 430 16.88 29.98 15.44
C THR A 430 16.36 29.28 16.69
N LEU A 431 15.18 28.66 16.59
CA LEU A 431 14.58 27.84 17.63
C LEU A 431 14.95 26.37 17.47
N ARG A 432 15.44 25.74 18.54
CA ARG A 432 15.62 24.29 18.65
C ARG A 432 14.61 23.67 19.59
N VAL A 433 14.14 22.49 19.24
CA VAL A 433 13.29 21.64 20.08
C VAL A 433 14.10 20.41 20.45
N CYS A 434 14.47 20.28 21.70
CA CYS A 434 15.40 19.27 22.20
C CYS A 434 14.70 18.28 23.11
N TRP A 435 15.09 17.02 22.99
CA TRP A 435 14.69 15.96 23.90
C TRP A 435 15.63 15.91 25.11
N ASN A 436 15.04 15.89 26.31
CA ASN A 436 15.79 15.76 27.56
C ASN A 436 15.50 14.40 28.19
N ASP A 437 16.50 13.54 28.30
CA ASP A 437 16.40 12.19 28.87
C ASP A 437 16.65 12.13 30.39
N GLY A 438 16.80 13.29 31.03
CA GLY A 438 16.95 13.37 32.50
C GLY A 438 18.28 12.87 33.05
N GLY A 439 19.23 12.47 32.19
CA GLY A 439 20.44 11.74 32.58
C GLY A 439 21.78 12.41 32.34
N SER A 440 21.88 13.50 31.60
CA SER A 440 23.19 14.13 31.29
C SER A 440 23.22 15.63 31.56
N SER A 441 24.17 16.05 32.35
CA SER A 441 24.42 17.46 32.70
C SER A 441 25.35 18.17 31.70
N GLY A 442 25.34 17.79 30.42
CA GLY A 442 26.19 18.40 29.38
C GLY A 442 25.44 18.58 28.06
N ASP A 443 25.57 19.77 27.47
CA ASP A 443 24.89 20.20 26.25
C ASP A 443 25.23 19.40 24.96
N GLU A 444 26.20 18.48 25.00
CA GLU A 444 26.74 17.81 23.81
C GLU A 444 25.97 16.56 23.35
N GLU A 445 25.04 16.01 24.13
CA GLU A 445 24.36 14.76 23.80
C GLU A 445 22.83 14.88 23.62
N ALA A 446 22.24 16.07 23.73
CA ALA A 446 20.82 16.25 23.53
C ALA A 446 20.42 16.11 22.05
N PHE A 447 19.44 15.25 21.77
CA PHE A 447 18.84 15.17 20.42
C PHE A 447 17.99 16.42 20.19
N CYS A 448 18.37 17.26 19.23
CA CYS A 448 17.67 18.49 18.89
C CYS A 448 17.19 18.52 17.45
N LEU A 449 16.02 19.08 17.25
CA LEU A 449 15.39 19.42 15.98
C LEU A 449 15.40 20.94 15.80
N TYR A 450 15.49 21.42 14.57
CA TYR A 450 15.56 22.84 14.24
C TYR A 450 14.23 23.29 13.64
N ARG A 451 13.71 24.43 14.08
CA ARG A 451 12.53 25.03 13.46
C ARG A 451 12.90 25.51 12.05
N ARG A 452 12.11 25.10 11.05
CA ARG A 452 12.20 25.66 9.71
C ARG A 452 11.56 27.05 9.69
N ASN A 453 12.27 28.02 9.12
CA ASN A 453 11.76 29.37 8.98
C ASN A 453 10.97 29.50 7.67
N PRO A 454 9.65 29.78 7.69
CA PRO A 454 8.86 29.94 6.48
C PRO A 454 9.24 31.17 5.66
N ASP A 455 9.82 32.21 6.27
CA ASP A 455 10.16 33.46 5.62
C ASP A 455 11.27 33.32 4.54
N MET A 456 11.97 32.19 4.48
CA MET A 456 13.02 31.92 3.50
C MET A 456 12.53 31.31 2.18
N GLU A 457 11.24 30.97 2.04
CA GLU A 457 10.73 30.22 0.88
C GLU A 457 9.73 30.99 0.02
N PHE A 458 9.12 32.03 0.56
CA PHE A 458 8.12 32.79 -0.16
C PHE A 458 8.66 34.16 -0.52
N GLU A 459 8.64 34.51 -1.81
CA GLU A 459 9.05 35.84 -2.28
C GLU A 459 7.92 36.86 -2.08
N ASP A 460 6.66 36.40 -2.02
CA ASP A 460 5.47 37.23 -1.88
C ASP A 460 5.07 37.44 -0.41
N ASP A 461 4.94 38.70 -0.01
CA ASP A 461 4.60 39.06 1.38
C ASP A 461 3.18 38.66 1.78
N ASP A 462 2.24 38.57 0.84
CA ASP A 462 0.87 38.10 1.11
C ASP A 462 0.83 36.59 1.37
N GLU A 463 1.66 35.80 0.67
CA GLU A 463 1.83 34.38 0.95
C GLU A 463 2.49 34.14 2.31
N LYS A 464 3.47 34.95 2.70
CA LYS A 464 4.10 34.91 4.03
C LYS A 464 3.11 35.18 5.15
N VAL A 465 2.25 36.18 5.00
CA VAL A 465 1.20 36.53 6.00
C VAL A 465 0.19 35.39 6.12
N MET A 466 -0.28 34.85 4.99
CA MET A 466 -1.24 33.75 4.97
C MET A 466 -0.68 32.48 5.61
N MET A 467 0.62 32.20 5.44
CA MET A 467 1.29 31.08 6.06
C MET A 467 1.54 31.29 7.55
N LYS A 468 1.86 32.51 7.99
CA LYS A 468 1.97 32.85 9.43
C LYS A 468 0.64 32.66 10.18
N GLU A 469 -0.47 33.05 9.60
CA GLU A 469 -1.81 32.83 10.17
C GLU A 469 -2.18 31.34 10.22
N ARG A 470 -1.79 30.55 9.20
CA ARG A 470 -2.00 29.10 9.16
C ARG A 470 -1.18 28.33 10.19
N LEU A 471 -0.01 28.84 10.55
CA LEU A 471 0.93 28.14 11.42
C LEU A 471 0.68 28.34 12.92
N GLU A 472 -0.23 29.22 13.32
CA GLU A 472 -0.54 29.58 14.71
C GLU A 472 0.00 28.58 15.77
N GLY A 473 1.20 28.84 16.31
CA GLY A 473 1.87 27.96 17.29
C GLY A 473 2.44 26.63 16.75
N LYS A 474 2.29 26.33 15.47
CA LYS A 474 2.77 25.09 14.84
C LYS A 474 4.08 25.35 14.09
N MET A 475 4.91 24.32 14.02
CA MET A 475 6.22 24.42 13.39
C MET A 475 6.58 23.16 12.59
N GLN A 476 7.37 23.34 11.55
CA GLN A 476 8.13 22.26 10.91
C GLN A 476 9.49 22.12 11.59
N LEU A 477 9.94 20.88 11.73
CA LEU A 477 11.16 20.55 12.45
C LEU A 477 12.13 19.78 11.55
N LEU A 478 13.33 20.29 11.40
CA LEU A 478 14.42 19.79 10.56
C LEU A 478 15.40 18.96 11.37
N ALA A 479 16.02 17.96 10.75
CA ALA A 479 17.20 17.30 11.29
C ALA A 479 18.46 18.19 11.10
N ARG A 480 19.40 18.13 12.06
CA ARG A 480 20.61 19.01 12.13
C ARG A 480 21.41 19.16 10.83
N ASN A 481 21.43 18.15 9.98
CA ASN A 481 22.29 18.13 8.77
C ASN A 481 21.48 17.98 7.46
N GLN A 482 20.17 18.19 7.50
CA GLN A 482 19.29 17.98 6.35
C GLN A 482 18.27 19.12 6.28
N MET A 483 18.66 20.22 5.62
CA MET A 483 17.87 21.47 5.55
C MET A 483 16.55 21.34 4.80
N ASP A 484 16.37 20.27 4.04
CA ASP A 484 15.19 19.96 3.22
C ASP A 484 14.35 18.79 3.73
N MET A 485 14.71 18.21 4.89
CA MET A 485 14.06 17.03 5.46
C MET A 485 13.37 17.35 6.78
N CYS A 486 12.04 17.33 6.78
CA CYS A 486 11.20 17.62 7.95
C CYS A 486 10.75 16.37 8.69
N LEU A 487 10.62 16.49 10.01
CA LEU A 487 10.05 15.45 10.87
C LEU A 487 8.60 15.19 10.44
N ASN A 488 8.29 13.94 10.14
CA ASN A 488 7.01 13.52 9.58
C ASN A 488 6.34 12.46 10.46
N ALA A 489 5.10 12.70 10.83
CA ALA A 489 4.27 11.79 11.62
C ALA A 489 3.32 10.94 10.77
N SER A 490 3.61 10.77 9.48
CA SER A 490 2.76 9.97 8.59
C SER A 490 2.49 8.60 9.18
N PRO A 491 1.24 8.11 9.21
CA PRO A 491 0.88 6.77 9.66
C PRO A 491 1.64 5.68 8.92
N ARG A 492 2.03 5.94 7.67
CA ARG A 492 2.83 5.05 6.81
C ARG A 492 4.15 4.65 7.44
N ARG A 493 4.69 5.45 8.36
CA ARG A 493 5.98 5.21 9.03
C ARG A 493 5.85 4.62 10.43
N ARG A 494 4.67 4.60 11.01
CA ARG A 494 4.41 3.93 12.30
C ARG A 494 4.57 2.42 12.23
N LEU A 495 4.43 1.86 11.04
CA LEU A 495 4.37 0.41 10.83
C LEU A 495 5.70 -0.25 10.76
N TYR A 496 6.68 0.42 10.19
CA TYR A 496 7.95 -0.19 9.89
C TYR A 496 8.93 -0.14 11.05
N SER A 497 8.57 0.57 12.07
CA SER A 497 9.46 0.57 13.21
C SER A 497 8.71 0.96 14.48
N LYS A 498 8.63 0.00 15.35
CA LYS A 498 8.79 0.36 16.74
C LYS A 498 10.09 1.19 16.93
N GLU A 499 10.88 1.34 15.88
CA GLU A 499 12.16 2.01 15.78
C GLU A 499 12.13 2.98 14.62
N ILE A 500 11.89 4.25 14.88
CA ILE A 500 11.96 5.29 13.87
C ILE A 500 13.45 5.66 13.69
N GLY A 501 14.07 5.05 12.69
CA GLY A 501 15.36 5.46 12.17
C GLY A 501 15.23 6.64 11.21
N ARG A 502 16.09 6.71 10.19
CA ARG A 502 16.08 7.74 9.13
C ARG A 502 14.71 7.96 8.44
N GLY A 503 13.80 7.01 8.56
CA GLY A 503 12.45 7.07 8.00
C GLY A 503 11.49 8.07 8.64
N SER A 504 11.82 8.74 9.75
CA SER A 504 10.97 9.76 10.41
C SER A 504 11.03 11.12 9.74
N PHE A 505 11.89 11.29 8.73
CA PHE A 505 12.05 12.53 8.00
C PHE A 505 11.70 12.31 6.53
N SER A 506 11.06 13.30 5.93
CA SER A 506 10.76 13.33 4.50
C SER A 506 10.99 14.74 3.97
N PRO A 507 11.09 14.91 2.64
CA PRO A 507 11.17 16.23 2.06
C PRO A 507 10.14 17.16 2.68
N CYS A 508 10.54 18.37 3.03
CA CYS A 508 9.68 19.33 3.70
C CYS A 508 8.50 19.70 2.82
N LYS A 509 7.31 19.62 3.37
CA LYS A 509 6.04 19.98 2.76
C LYS A 509 5.15 20.62 3.80
N TRP A 510 4.35 21.60 3.39
CA TRP A 510 3.42 22.26 4.30
C TRP A 510 2.15 21.42 4.49
N ASP A 511 2.28 20.19 5.01
CA ASP A 511 1.17 19.31 5.33
C ASP A 511 1.05 19.01 6.83
N ALA A 512 -0.12 18.59 7.27
CA ALA A 512 -0.43 18.37 8.68
C ALA A 512 0.44 17.27 9.34
N ASN A 513 1.00 16.33 8.55
CA ASN A 513 1.90 15.28 9.06
C ASN A 513 3.25 15.84 9.51
N GLN A 514 3.66 16.99 8.98
CA GLN A 514 4.92 17.65 9.31
C GLN A 514 4.74 18.84 10.25
N MET A 515 3.51 19.12 10.70
CA MET A 515 3.20 20.22 11.61
C MET A 515 3.19 19.73 13.06
N TRP A 516 3.99 20.40 13.87
CA TRP A 516 4.22 20.07 15.27
C TRP A 516 3.94 21.25 16.17
N GLU A 517 3.45 20.96 17.34
CA GLU A 517 3.17 21.92 18.41
C GLU A 517 3.89 21.47 19.68
N LEU A 518 4.71 22.36 20.24
CA LEU A 518 5.34 22.13 21.54
C LEU A 518 4.46 22.74 22.63
N ASN A 519 3.88 21.89 23.46
CA ASN A 519 3.03 22.30 24.57
C ASN A 519 3.83 22.67 25.83
N TYR A 520 3.23 23.45 26.71
CA TYR A 520 3.85 23.89 27.97
C TYR A 520 4.19 22.72 28.92
N ASP A 521 3.53 21.58 28.79
CA ASP A 521 3.79 20.37 29.57
C ASP A 521 4.96 19.53 29.04
N GLY A 522 5.69 20.01 28.02
CA GLY A 522 6.85 19.34 27.42
C GLY A 522 6.47 18.27 26.40
N THR A 523 5.22 18.22 25.94
CA THR A 523 4.82 17.32 24.85
C THR A 523 5.00 17.99 23.48
N LEU A 524 5.58 17.24 22.52
CA LEU A 524 5.67 17.63 21.12
C LEU A 524 4.57 16.90 20.33
N ARG A 525 3.46 17.59 20.09
CA ARG A 525 2.26 17.03 19.47
C ARG A 525 2.28 17.21 17.96
N ASN A 526 1.96 16.16 17.23
CA ASN A 526 1.72 16.26 15.79
C ASN A 526 0.29 16.68 15.49
N ASN A 527 0.14 17.64 14.60
CA ASN A 527 -1.17 18.23 14.28
C ASN A 527 -2.10 17.26 13.51
N TYR A 528 -1.55 16.38 12.71
CA TYR A 528 -2.33 15.40 11.94
C TYR A 528 -2.81 14.23 12.83
N SER A 529 -1.89 13.60 13.52
CA SER A 529 -2.18 12.37 14.26
C SER A 529 -2.73 12.63 15.68
N GLY A 530 -2.59 13.85 16.18
CA GLY A 530 -2.91 14.19 17.57
C GLY A 530 -2.05 13.46 18.61
N GLN A 531 -1.05 12.68 18.16
CA GLN A 531 -0.14 11.96 19.05
C GLN A 531 1.12 12.77 19.33
N CYS A 532 1.81 12.40 20.40
CA CYS A 532 3.01 13.08 20.85
C CYS A 532 4.26 12.26 20.55
N ALA A 533 5.31 12.99 20.16
CA ALA A 533 6.63 12.45 19.93
C ALA A 533 7.30 12.04 21.24
N SER A 534 7.95 10.90 21.26
CA SER A 534 8.80 10.43 22.34
C SER A 534 10.07 9.79 21.79
N MET A 535 11.14 9.81 22.58
CA MET A 535 12.39 9.09 22.29
C MET A 535 12.58 8.00 23.33
N ARG A 536 13.06 6.86 22.90
CA ARG A 536 13.48 5.80 23.83
C ARG A 536 14.77 5.15 23.35
N THR A 537 15.58 4.74 24.29
CA THR A 537 16.77 3.96 24.01
C THR A 537 16.41 2.48 23.93
N ILE A 538 16.78 1.84 22.85
CA ILE A 538 16.68 0.39 22.72
C ILE A 538 18.08 -0.22 22.73
N LYS A 539 18.23 -1.34 23.43
CA LYS A 539 19.45 -2.15 23.36
C LYS A 539 19.32 -3.06 22.15
N VAL A 540 20.12 -2.75 21.13
CA VAL A 540 20.21 -3.61 19.95
C VAL A 540 21.27 -4.67 20.27
N LYS A 541 20.85 -5.92 20.46
CA LYS A 541 21.80 -7.03 20.41
C LYS A 541 22.39 -7.03 19.00
N ALA A 542 23.63 -6.66 18.89
CA ALA A 542 24.45 -7.04 17.74
C ALA A 542 24.65 -8.56 17.84
N THR A 543 23.68 -9.32 17.40
CA THR A 543 23.94 -10.71 17.08
C THR A 543 24.93 -10.70 15.93
N ALA A 544 25.97 -11.50 16.03
CA ALA A 544 26.92 -11.82 14.94
C ALA A 544 26.24 -12.40 13.68
N ALA A 545 24.97 -12.51 13.67
CA ALA A 545 24.07 -12.66 12.54
C ALA A 545 23.76 -11.30 11.89
N ALA A 546 24.76 -10.49 11.62
CA ALA A 546 24.71 -9.51 10.54
C ALA A 546 24.52 -10.17 9.14
N VAL A 547 24.28 -11.45 9.12
CA VAL A 547 23.72 -12.23 8.00
C VAL A 547 22.22 -11.97 7.82
N GLY A 548 21.60 -11.13 8.66
CA GLY A 548 20.21 -10.74 8.56
C GLY A 548 19.82 -9.92 7.34
N GLY A 549 20.79 -9.43 6.58
CA GLY A 549 20.59 -8.71 5.32
C GLY A 549 20.51 -9.58 4.07
N ILE A 550 20.60 -10.92 4.16
CA ILE A 550 20.38 -11.81 3.01
C ILE A 550 19.09 -12.61 3.19
N ARG A 551 18.33 -12.69 2.12
CA ARG A 551 17.06 -13.42 2.09
C ARG A 551 17.00 -14.28 0.83
N SER A 552 16.23 -15.33 0.85
CA SER A 552 15.94 -16.10 -0.36
C SER A 552 14.53 -16.64 -0.35
N TRP A 553 14.00 -16.85 -1.54
CA TRP A 553 12.65 -17.37 -1.78
C TRP A 553 12.70 -18.51 -2.78
N ILE A 554 11.79 -19.47 -2.62
CA ILE A 554 11.61 -20.58 -3.54
C ILE A 554 10.15 -20.69 -3.94
N ALA A 555 9.92 -21.14 -5.16
CA ALA A 555 8.59 -21.48 -5.67
C ALA A 555 8.67 -22.58 -6.73
N THR A 556 7.57 -23.28 -6.92
CA THR A 556 7.41 -24.28 -8.01
C THR A 556 6.61 -23.66 -9.15
N GLY A 557 7.11 -23.79 -10.36
CA GLY A 557 6.44 -23.35 -11.57
C GLY A 557 5.71 -24.49 -12.29
N ARG A 558 5.14 -24.16 -13.44
CA ARG A 558 4.61 -25.17 -14.39
C ARG A 558 5.74 -26.03 -14.93
N ASP A 559 5.42 -27.24 -15.36
CA ASP A 559 6.35 -28.20 -15.96
C ASP A 559 7.54 -28.57 -15.05
N GLY A 560 7.33 -28.54 -13.72
CA GLY A 560 8.36 -28.90 -12.74
C GLY A 560 9.49 -27.88 -12.58
N LYS A 561 9.36 -26.68 -13.15
CA LYS A 561 10.34 -25.60 -12.95
C LYS A 561 10.42 -25.19 -11.51
N ILE A 562 11.61 -24.83 -11.07
CA ILE A 562 11.88 -24.28 -9.73
C ILE A 562 12.34 -22.84 -9.92
N TYR A 563 11.72 -21.92 -9.19
CA TYR A 563 12.16 -20.55 -9.09
C TYR A 563 12.88 -20.35 -7.76
N LEU A 564 14.12 -19.90 -7.81
CA LEU A 564 14.91 -19.57 -6.64
C LEU A 564 15.37 -18.12 -6.76
N ALA A 565 15.05 -17.30 -5.76
CA ALA A 565 15.45 -15.90 -5.73
C ALA A 565 16.34 -15.63 -4.53
N TYR A 566 17.45 -14.93 -4.75
CA TYR A 566 18.33 -14.38 -3.71
C TYR A 566 18.12 -12.88 -3.63
N PHE A 567 18.17 -12.35 -2.42
CA PHE A 567 18.03 -10.93 -2.13
C PHE A 567 19.12 -10.49 -1.16
N ASN A 568 19.91 -9.53 -1.56
CA ASN A 568 20.92 -8.89 -0.73
C ASN A 568 20.39 -7.55 -0.22
N LEU A 569 20.01 -7.50 1.04
CA LEU A 569 19.48 -6.27 1.66
C LEU A 569 20.59 -5.39 2.23
N ASN A 570 21.85 -5.82 2.14
CA ASN A 570 23.01 -5.07 2.63
C ASN A 570 23.48 -4.03 1.62
N SER A 571 24.24 -3.06 2.10
CA SER A 571 24.89 -2.03 1.29
C SER A 571 26.12 -2.54 0.50
N GLU A 572 26.56 -3.75 0.77
CA GLU A 572 27.75 -4.34 0.16
C GLU A 572 27.37 -5.51 -0.75
N LYS A 573 28.11 -5.65 -1.86
CA LYS A 573 28.00 -6.80 -2.75
C LYS A 573 28.37 -8.09 -2.03
N THR A 574 27.61 -9.14 -2.24
CA THR A 574 27.73 -10.41 -1.52
C THR A 574 27.64 -11.60 -2.48
N VAL A 575 28.44 -12.63 -2.24
CA VAL A 575 28.24 -13.94 -2.87
C VAL A 575 27.20 -14.72 -2.07
N MET A 576 26.08 -15.05 -2.68
CA MET A 576 25.02 -15.86 -2.07
C MET A 576 25.03 -17.24 -2.67
N SER A 577 24.85 -18.26 -1.85
CA SER A 577 24.93 -19.67 -2.27
C SER A 577 23.92 -20.55 -1.51
N THR A 578 23.40 -21.54 -2.18
CA THR A 578 22.49 -22.55 -1.63
C THR A 578 22.89 -23.94 -2.11
N LYS A 579 22.85 -24.93 -1.21
CA LYS A 579 23.09 -26.32 -1.59
C LYS A 579 21.94 -26.84 -2.47
N VAL A 580 22.27 -27.54 -3.55
CA VAL A 580 21.29 -28.17 -4.45
C VAL A 580 20.39 -29.15 -3.69
N SER A 581 20.96 -29.90 -2.73
CA SER A 581 20.21 -30.83 -1.88
C SER A 581 19.09 -30.15 -1.09
N GLU A 582 19.30 -28.90 -0.61
CA GLU A 582 18.27 -28.15 0.10
C GLU A 582 17.17 -27.64 -0.84
N VAL A 583 17.54 -27.24 -2.08
CA VAL A 583 16.57 -26.85 -3.11
C VAL A 583 15.65 -28.02 -3.46
N ILE A 584 16.23 -29.19 -3.73
CA ILE A 584 15.51 -30.42 -4.08
C ILE A 584 14.57 -30.82 -2.93
N LYS A 585 15.06 -30.79 -1.70
CA LYS A 585 14.27 -31.11 -0.48
C LYS A 585 13.09 -30.15 -0.30
N ALA A 586 13.30 -28.85 -0.50
CA ALA A 586 12.26 -27.83 -0.33
C ALA A 586 11.09 -27.98 -1.29
N VAL A 587 11.35 -28.49 -2.49
CA VAL A 587 10.29 -28.73 -3.51
C VAL A 587 9.74 -30.16 -3.48
N GLY A 588 10.15 -30.99 -2.51
CA GLY A 588 9.62 -32.34 -2.30
C GLY A 588 10.08 -33.39 -3.32
N LEU A 589 11.16 -33.12 -4.04
CA LEU A 589 11.75 -34.06 -4.99
C LEU A 589 12.66 -35.06 -4.24
N SER A 590 12.08 -36.09 -3.63
CA SER A 590 12.74 -36.94 -2.63
C SER A 590 13.51 -38.14 -3.17
N ASN A 591 13.88 -38.27 -4.43
CA ASN A 591 14.70 -39.37 -4.92
C ASN A 591 15.39 -39.08 -6.25
N ILE A 592 16.34 -38.16 -6.26
CA ILE A 592 17.18 -37.99 -7.44
C ILE A 592 18.57 -38.53 -7.11
N ASN A 593 18.82 -39.80 -7.46
CA ASN A 593 20.14 -40.41 -7.41
C ASN A 593 21.05 -39.71 -8.44
N GLY A 594 21.90 -38.77 -7.99
CA GLY A 594 22.93 -38.16 -8.79
C GLY A 594 22.47 -37.03 -9.75
N GLY A 595 21.27 -36.48 -9.56
CA GLY A 595 20.75 -35.41 -10.39
C GLY A 595 21.20 -34.03 -9.89
N GLY A 596 21.62 -33.17 -10.83
CA GLY A 596 21.98 -31.78 -10.58
C GLY A 596 20.86 -30.82 -10.99
N CYS A 597 21.01 -29.54 -10.64
CA CYS A 597 20.15 -28.48 -11.15
C CYS A 597 20.83 -27.73 -12.30
N PHE A 598 20.07 -27.42 -13.35
CA PHE A 598 20.51 -26.61 -14.49
C PHE A 598 19.45 -25.58 -14.83
N GLY A 599 19.82 -24.49 -15.48
CA GLY A 599 18.86 -23.46 -15.82
C GLY A 599 19.50 -22.16 -16.22
N LYS A 600 18.86 -21.03 -15.81
CA LYS A 600 19.29 -19.68 -16.17
C LYS A 600 19.11 -18.73 -14.99
N GLU A 601 20.10 -17.84 -14.79
CA GLU A 601 19.92 -16.65 -13.99
C GLU A 601 19.30 -15.54 -14.85
N VAL A 602 18.21 -14.98 -14.39
CA VAL A 602 17.30 -14.14 -15.21
C VAL A 602 17.89 -12.77 -15.51
N TRP A 603 18.51 -12.12 -14.50
CA TRP A 603 18.99 -10.74 -14.63
C TRP A 603 20.29 -10.63 -15.45
N SER A 604 21.21 -11.55 -15.26
CA SER A 604 22.46 -11.59 -16.04
C SER A 604 22.30 -12.33 -17.38
N GLY A 605 21.25 -13.14 -17.50
CA GLY A 605 21.07 -14.02 -18.63
C GLY A 605 22.01 -15.23 -18.67
N SER A 606 22.81 -15.44 -17.61
CA SER A 606 23.81 -16.50 -17.53
C SER A 606 23.17 -17.87 -17.42
N ASN A 607 23.65 -18.83 -18.21
CA ASN A 607 23.24 -20.22 -18.09
C ASN A 607 23.90 -20.85 -16.86
N ILE A 608 23.10 -21.62 -16.13
CA ILE A 608 23.56 -22.47 -15.04
C ILE A 608 23.67 -23.89 -15.60
N GLY A 609 24.89 -24.37 -15.75
CA GLY A 609 25.16 -25.77 -16.12
C GLY A 609 24.77 -26.72 -14.98
N PRO A 610 24.87 -28.04 -15.19
CA PRO A 610 24.60 -29.01 -14.16
C PRO A 610 25.39 -28.68 -12.89
N LYS A 611 24.68 -28.39 -11.80
CA LYS A 611 25.23 -28.09 -10.47
C LYS A 611 24.80 -29.20 -9.51
N GLU A 612 25.77 -29.97 -9.02
CA GLU A 612 25.53 -31.06 -8.09
C GLU A 612 25.62 -30.59 -6.64
N GLU A 613 26.47 -29.59 -6.34
CA GLU A 613 26.73 -29.15 -4.97
C GLU A 613 25.96 -27.89 -4.60
N SER A 614 26.13 -26.78 -5.35
CA SER A 614 25.56 -25.49 -4.99
C SER A 614 25.23 -24.60 -6.18
N ILE A 615 24.22 -23.72 -5.97
CA ILE A 615 23.84 -22.63 -6.85
C ILE A 615 24.30 -21.34 -6.20
N SER A 616 25.16 -20.58 -6.89
CA SER A 616 25.76 -19.35 -6.35
C SER A 616 25.63 -18.19 -7.32
N ALA A 617 25.49 -16.97 -6.79
CA ALA A 617 25.55 -15.74 -7.55
C ALA A 617 26.22 -14.62 -6.75
N PHE A 618 26.84 -13.69 -7.47
CA PHE A 618 27.16 -12.37 -6.95
C PHE A 618 25.89 -11.52 -6.98
N VAL A 619 25.50 -11.01 -5.81
CA VAL A 619 24.33 -10.14 -5.69
C VAL A 619 24.79 -8.78 -5.22
N GLU A 620 24.50 -7.77 -6.03
CA GLU A 620 24.87 -6.36 -5.76
C GLU A 620 24.15 -5.85 -4.50
N SER A 621 24.63 -4.71 -3.98
CA SER A 621 23.93 -3.97 -2.92
C SER A 621 22.46 -3.75 -3.29
N HIS A 622 21.56 -4.07 -2.36
CA HIS A 622 20.11 -4.00 -2.53
C HIS A 622 19.56 -4.76 -3.75
N GLY A 623 20.39 -5.65 -4.32
CA GLY A 623 20.08 -6.40 -5.54
C GLY A 623 19.42 -7.74 -5.28
N SER A 624 19.04 -8.38 -6.39
CA SER A 624 18.52 -9.75 -6.42
C SER A 624 19.15 -10.58 -7.53
N ALA A 625 19.18 -11.89 -7.35
CA ALA A 625 19.42 -12.87 -8.42
C ALA A 625 18.20 -13.80 -8.48
N LEU A 626 17.72 -14.08 -9.68
CA LEU A 626 16.54 -14.91 -9.91
C LEU A 626 16.88 -16.06 -10.85
N PHE A 627 16.71 -17.27 -10.38
CA PHE A 627 17.00 -18.49 -11.14
C PHE A 627 15.72 -19.19 -11.57
N VAL A 628 15.72 -19.65 -12.81
CA VAL A 628 14.76 -20.61 -13.35
C VAL A 628 15.51 -21.92 -13.53
N LEU A 629 15.17 -22.92 -12.74
CA LEU A 629 15.90 -24.17 -12.62
C LEU A 629 15.02 -25.37 -13.03
N ASN A 630 15.67 -26.36 -13.61
CA ASN A 630 15.18 -27.73 -13.71
C ASN A 630 16.16 -28.60 -12.92
N CYS A 631 15.63 -29.38 -11.98
CA CYS A 631 16.42 -30.26 -11.14
C CYS A 631 15.91 -31.71 -11.37
N GLY A 632 16.83 -32.62 -11.71
CA GLY A 632 16.49 -34.00 -12.02
C GLY A 632 17.68 -34.90 -12.11
#